data_0d64766928e57a8ce2f93a181ac5decc
#
_entry.id   0d64766928e57a8ce2f93a181ac5decc
#
_cell.length_a   1.000
_cell.length_b   1.000
_cell.length_c   1.000
_cell.angle_alpha   90.00
_cell.angle_beta   90.00
_cell.angle_gamma   90.00
#
_symmetry.space_group_name_H-M   'P 1'
#
loop_
_entity.id
_entity.type
_entity.pdbx_description
1 polymer ?
#
loop_
_entity_poly.entity_id
_entity_poly.type
_entity_poly.pdbx_seq_one_letter_code
_entity_poly.pdbx_strand_id
1 'polypeptide(L)'
;MGAVGAGEGGGGVAAGIVVEGVRRSFGSVAAVRDVSFVARPGVVTALVGPNGSGKTTLLLMLATLLRPDAGSIRIEGIDPVAQPAAVRPLLGWMPDALGSWANLTVRSALEITHRLYGHSRPASAARAVELIALVGLGELADRPTRVLSRGQKQKLSLARALANDPRVLLLDEPASGLDPVARIELRELLLRLAGEGRTILISSHVLSELDEVATDAVYLDHGVTASQEAVAAARASSRLWRVKSLDGFALGPALEGIGVDPVRIASDSQGFTVSMTDEADAAAVLAALVAGGTRVSWFAPASGELERTLQGLAGSGGGIR
;
A
#
# COMPACT_ATOMS: atom_id res chain seq x y z
N MET A 1 -38.93 25.95 -33.46
CA MET A 1 -37.68 26.74 -33.55
C MET A 1 -37.00 26.70 -32.21
N GLY A 2 -35.77 26.25 -32.12
CA GLY A 2 -34.84 26.38 -31.01
C GLY A 2 -34.80 25.17 -30.06
N ALA A 3 -34.16 24.07 -30.49
CA ALA A 3 -33.72 23.03 -29.61
C ALA A 3 -32.53 23.55 -28.78
N VAL A 4 -32.60 23.43 -27.45
CA VAL A 4 -31.47 23.60 -26.55
C VAL A 4 -31.04 22.21 -26.11
N GLY A 5 -29.84 21.83 -26.47
CA GLY A 5 -29.26 20.56 -26.24
C GLY A 5 -29.10 20.29 -24.74
N ALA A 6 -29.56 19.15 -24.32
CA ALA A 6 -29.25 18.56 -23.04
C ALA A 6 -27.78 18.18 -23.03
N GLY A 7 -26.99 18.80 -22.14
CA GLY A 7 -25.62 18.42 -21.85
C GLY A 7 -25.61 17.01 -21.29
N GLU A 8 -24.87 16.14 -21.95
CA GLU A 8 -24.58 14.77 -21.50
C GLU A 8 -23.88 14.82 -20.16
N GLY A 9 -24.57 14.39 -19.14
CA GLY A 9 -23.98 14.08 -17.83
C GLY A 9 -23.05 12.90 -17.99
N GLY A 10 -21.73 13.15 -18.02
CA GLY A 10 -20.72 12.13 -17.93
C GLY A 10 -20.97 11.28 -16.71
N GLY A 11 -21.24 9.99 -16.90
CA GLY A 11 -21.31 8.98 -15.85
C GLY A 11 -19.93 8.91 -15.16
N GLY A 12 -19.74 9.72 -14.13
CA GLY A 12 -18.56 9.65 -13.27
C GLY A 12 -18.52 8.29 -12.62
N VAL A 13 -17.53 7.48 -12.97
CA VAL A 13 -17.16 6.30 -12.20
C VAL A 13 -17.02 6.78 -10.77
N ALA A 14 -17.81 6.21 -9.85
CA ALA A 14 -17.74 6.57 -8.44
C ALA A 14 -16.31 6.26 -7.95
N ALA A 15 -15.51 7.29 -7.75
CA ALA A 15 -14.15 7.13 -7.25
C ALA A 15 -14.25 6.94 -5.74
N GLY A 16 -13.71 5.85 -5.21
CA GLY A 16 -13.78 5.55 -3.77
C GLY A 16 -13.19 6.66 -2.92
N ILE A 17 -11.97 7.13 -3.26
CA ILE A 17 -11.31 8.27 -2.60
C ILE A 17 -10.79 9.23 -3.68
N VAL A 18 -11.13 10.52 -3.53
CA VAL A 18 -10.58 11.62 -4.33
C VAL A 18 -9.97 12.64 -3.38
N VAL A 19 -8.72 13.02 -3.64
CA VAL A 19 -7.97 14.01 -2.88
C VAL A 19 -7.43 15.05 -3.85
N GLU A 20 -7.64 16.34 -3.56
CA GLU A 20 -7.26 17.46 -4.43
C GLU A 20 -6.61 18.58 -3.62
N GLY A 21 -5.31 18.83 -3.85
CA GLY A 21 -4.56 19.95 -3.27
C GLY A 21 -4.55 19.98 -1.74
N VAL A 22 -4.63 18.83 -1.09
CA VAL A 22 -4.75 18.74 0.37
C VAL A 22 -3.46 19.15 1.04
N ARG A 23 -3.60 20.00 2.10
CA ARG A 23 -2.50 20.53 2.89
C ARG A 23 -2.77 20.36 4.38
N ARG A 24 -1.69 20.13 5.14
CA ARG A 24 -1.76 20.09 6.61
C ARG A 24 -0.43 20.44 7.24
N SER A 25 -0.45 21.40 8.18
CA SER A 25 0.72 21.83 8.95
C SER A 25 0.51 21.68 10.44
N PHE A 26 1.58 21.49 11.18
CA PHE A 26 1.62 21.46 12.64
C PHE A 26 2.69 22.48 13.10
N GLY A 27 2.25 23.66 13.53
CA GLY A 27 3.16 24.77 13.78
C GLY A 27 3.96 25.14 12.54
N SER A 28 5.28 25.06 12.60
CA SER A 28 6.18 25.34 11.47
C SER A 28 6.40 24.14 10.54
N VAL A 29 5.91 22.94 10.89
CA VAL A 29 6.12 21.73 10.10
C VAL A 29 4.95 21.51 9.16
N ALA A 30 5.17 21.65 7.84
CA ALA A 30 4.21 21.29 6.81
C ALA A 30 4.31 19.79 6.53
N ALA A 31 3.44 19.00 7.20
CA ALA A 31 3.43 17.55 7.07
C ALA A 31 2.85 17.06 5.75
N VAL A 32 1.84 17.77 5.22
CA VAL A 32 1.24 17.57 3.90
C VAL A 32 1.18 18.92 3.23
N ARG A 33 1.80 19.05 2.06
CA ARG A 33 1.99 20.34 1.36
C ARG A 33 1.07 20.52 0.17
N ASP A 34 0.97 19.46 -0.65
CA ASP A 34 0.13 19.45 -1.84
C ASP A 34 -0.08 18.00 -2.29
N VAL A 35 -1.16 17.39 -1.82
CA VAL A 35 -1.45 15.99 -2.12
C VAL A 35 -2.72 15.90 -2.94
N SER A 36 -2.59 15.26 -4.12
CA SER A 36 -3.69 15.02 -5.05
C SER A 36 -3.60 13.61 -5.61
N PHE A 37 -4.64 12.80 -5.48
CA PHE A 37 -4.73 11.45 -6.07
C PHE A 37 -6.16 10.94 -6.08
N VAL A 38 -6.36 9.82 -6.78
CA VAL A 38 -7.60 9.05 -6.80
C VAL A 38 -7.28 7.60 -6.45
N ALA A 39 -7.97 7.04 -5.46
CA ALA A 39 -7.99 5.60 -5.21
C ALA A 39 -9.35 5.03 -5.62
N ARG A 40 -9.33 4.05 -6.54
CA ARG A 40 -10.53 3.55 -7.22
C ARG A 40 -11.14 2.35 -6.49
N PRO A 41 -12.47 2.16 -6.59
CA PRO A 41 -13.12 0.92 -6.19
C PRO A 41 -12.53 -0.30 -6.93
N GLY A 42 -12.46 -1.42 -6.25
CA GLY A 42 -11.92 -2.66 -6.83
C GLY A 42 -10.38 -2.72 -6.92
N VAL A 43 -9.69 -1.72 -6.38
CA VAL A 43 -8.24 -1.57 -6.49
C VAL A 43 -7.59 -1.51 -5.10
N VAL A 44 -6.45 -2.18 -4.95
CA VAL A 44 -5.54 -1.95 -3.82
C VAL A 44 -4.51 -0.91 -4.24
N THR A 45 -4.60 0.29 -3.66
CA THR A 45 -3.69 1.40 -3.91
C THR A 45 -2.64 1.47 -2.81
N ALA A 46 -1.37 1.36 -3.16
CA ALA A 46 -0.26 1.56 -2.24
C ALA A 46 0.01 3.05 -1.99
N LEU A 47 0.17 3.45 -0.75
CA LEU A 47 0.65 4.77 -0.35
C LEU A 47 2.15 4.67 -0.01
N VAL A 48 3.00 5.05 -0.95
CA VAL A 48 4.45 4.85 -0.94
C VAL A 48 5.17 6.16 -0.61
N GLY A 49 6.23 6.09 0.18
CA GLY A 49 7.07 7.24 0.48
C GLY A 49 7.96 7.01 1.70
N PRO A 50 9.05 7.78 1.88
CA PRO A 50 9.93 7.66 3.03
C PRO A 50 9.23 8.00 4.35
N ASN A 51 9.89 7.69 5.47
CA ASN A 51 9.40 8.11 6.78
C ASN A 51 9.35 9.64 6.84
N GLY A 52 8.25 10.17 7.40
CA GLY A 52 8.02 11.61 7.45
C GLY A 52 7.45 12.24 6.16
N SER A 53 7.17 11.47 5.11
CA SER A 53 6.56 11.99 3.87
C SER A 53 5.09 12.41 3.99
N GLY A 54 4.45 12.22 5.16
CA GLY A 54 3.07 12.63 5.41
C GLY A 54 2.02 11.53 5.31
N LYS A 55 2.39 10.26 5.06
CA LYS A 55 1.44 9.12 4.89
C LYS A 55 0.43 8.99 6.04
N THR A 56 0.91 8.86 7.26
CA THR A 56 0.03 8.74 8.45
C THR A 56 -0.84 9.98 8.64
N THR A 57 -0.30 11.19 8.41
CA THR A 57 -1.09 12.43 8.49
C THR A 57 -2.21 12.44 7.44
N LEU A 58 -1.92 12.01 6.22
CA LEU A 58 -2.93 11.87 5.16
C LEU A 58 -3.99 10.83 5.54
N LEU A 59 -3.59 9.65 6.00
CA LEU A 59 -4.52 8.60 6.44
C LEU A 59 -5.42 9.08 7.59
N LEU A 60 -4.89 9.85 8.55
CA LEU A 60 -5.71 10.45 9.62
C LEU A 60 -6.74 11.44 9.08
N MET A 61 -6.42 12.23 8.04
CA MET A 61 -7.38 13.13 7.41
C MET A 61 -8.49 12.35 6.68
N LEU A 62 -8.13 11.30 5.95
CA LEU A 62 -9.07 10.40 5.29
C LEU A 62 -9.96 9.67 6.31
N ALA A 63 -9.39 9.24 7.44
CA ALA A 63 -10.11 8.60 8.54
C ALA A 63 -11.03 9.54 9.33
N THR A 64 -11.17 10.81 8.95
CA THR A 64 -11.94 11.86 9.64
C THR A 64 -11.43 12.19 11.05
N LEU A 65 -10.18 11.85 11.37
CA LEU A 65 -9.56 12.11 12.67
C LEU A 65 -8.77 13.42 12.71
N LEU A 66 -8.47 13.98 11.54
CA LEU A 66 -7.76 15.24 11.37
C LEU A 66 -8.41 16.04 10.23
N ARG A 67 -8.52 17.38 10.41
CA ARG A 67 -9.01 18.25 9.34
C ARG A 67 -7.83 18.71 8.46
N PRO A 68 -7.96 18.77 7.13
CA PRO A 68 -7.01 19.46 6.28
C PRO A 68 -7.07 20.98 6.52
N ASP A 69 -5.97 21.68 6.27
CA ASP A 69 -5.91 23.14 6.32
C ASP A 69 -6.40 23.75 4.99
N ALA A 70 -6.22 23.02 3.88
CA ALA A 70 -6.66 23.41 2.54
C ALA A 70 -6.87 22.17 1.65
N GLY A 71 -7.46 22.37 0.49
CA GLY A 71 -7.80 21.33 -0.47
C GLY A 71 -9.13 20.66 -0.21
N SER A 72 -9.43 19.61 -0.97
CA SER A 72 -10.68 18.86 -0.84
C SER A 72 -10.43 17.35 -0.74
N ILE A 73 -11.30 16.68 0.00
CA ILE A 73 -11.37 15.22 0.11
C ILE A 73 -12.80 14.78 -0.20
N ARG A 74 -12.95 13.73 -1.00
CA ARG A 74 -14.22 13.03 -1.17
C ARG A 74 -14.02 11.53 -0.97
N ILE A 75 -14.92 10.92 -0.22
CA ILE A 75 -14.94 9.48 0.05
C ILE A 75 -16.34 8.99 -0.33
N GLU A 76 -16.41 8.09 -1.32
CA GLU A 76 -17.68 7.68 -1.95
C GLU A 76 -18.55 8.89 -2.36
N GLY A 77 -17.89 9.95 -2.86
CA GLY A 77 -18.54 11.21 -3.26
C GLY A 77 -18.90 12.17 -2.11
N ILE A 78 -18.76 11.76 -0.85
CA ILE A 78 -19.12 12.54 0.33
C ILE A 78 -17.88 13.28 0.87
N ASP A 79 -18.06 14.54 1.26
CA ASP A 79 -17.02 15.34 1.92
C ASP A 79 -16.88 14.93 3.40
N PRO A 80 -15.75 14.33 3.82
CA PRO A 80 -15.55 13.86 5.20
C PRO A 80 -15.37 14.99 6.22
N VAL A 81 -15.06 16.20 5.77
CA VAL A 81 -14.92 17.37 6.64
C VAL A 81 -16.29 17.95 6.97
N ALA A 82 -17.15 18.05 5.96
CA ALA A 82 -18.51 18.57 6.11
C ALA A 82 -19.47 17.53 6.71
N GLN A 83 -19.32 16.25 6.37
CA GLN A 83 -20.24 15.17 6.71
C GLN A 83 -19.54 13.94 7.32
N PRO A 84 -18.76 14.10 8.41
CA PRO A 84 -17.99 12.99 8.97
C PRO A 84 -18.86 11.82 9.46
N ALA A 85 -20.06 12.10 9.94
CA ALA A 85 -21.00 11.08 10.42
C ALA A 85 -21.55 10.20 9.26
N ALA A 86 -21.67 10.74 8.06
CA ALA A 86 -22.08 10.00 6.87
C ALA A 86 -20.96 9.13 6.29
N VAL A 87 -19.70 9.60 6.43
CA VAL A 87 -18.52 8.90 5.89
C VAL A 87 -18.05 7.77 6.79
N ARG A 88 -18.04 7.96 8.12
CA ARG A 88 -17.50 6.97 9.08
C ARG A 88 -18.05 5.56 8.95
N PRO A 89 -19.35 5.35 8.70
CA PRO A 89 -19.88 3.99 8.47
C PRO A 89 -19.34 3.31 7.22
N LEU A 90 -18.85 4.09 6.24
CA LEU A 90 -18.29 3.59 4.99
C LEU A 90 -16.80 3.27 5.10
N LEU A 91 -16.15 3.69 6.20
CA LEU A 91 -14.71 3.57 6.43
C LEU A 91 -14.38 2.43 7.38
N GLY A 92 -13.39 1.63 7.00
CA GLY A 92 -12.61 0.80 7.89
C GLY A 92 -11.23 1.40 8.10
N TRP A 93 -10.89 1.73 9.32
CA TRP A 93 -9.59 2.31 9.67
C TRP A 93 -8.78 1.37 10.55
N MET A 94 -7.57 1.05 10.10
CA MET A 94 -6.58 0.28 10.82
C MET A 94 -5.31 1.10 10.98
N PRO A 95 -5.05 1.69 12.17
CA PRO A 95 -3.82 2.42 12.46
C PRO A 95 -2.64 1.47 12.73
N ASP A 96 -1.42 1.93 12.48
CA ASP A 96 -0.19 1.22 12.89
C ASP A 96 -0.12 1.02 14.42
N ALA A 97 -0.55 2.04 15.20
CA ALA A 97 -0.62 1.95 16.64
C ALA A 97 -1.75 1.02 17.10
N LEU A 98 -1.39 -0.18 17.56
CA LEU A 98 -2.34 -1.21 18.01
C LEU A 98 -2.97 -0.82 19.35
N GLY A 99 -4.00 0.02 19.31
CA GLY A 99 -4.86 0.29 20.47
C GLY A 99 -5.73 -0.92 20.78
N SER A 100 -5.64 -1.48 22.00
CA SER A 100 -6.54 -2.52 22.44
C SER A 100 -7.08 -2.20 23.85
N TRP A 101 -8.35 -2.50 24.10
CA TRP A 101 -8.91 -2.50 25.44
C TRP A 101 -8.44 -3.75 26.19
N ALA A 102 -7.34 -3.62 26.93
CA ALA A 102 -6.56 -4.74 27.49
C ALA A 102 -7.39 -5.79 28.25
N ASN A 103 -8.49 -5.39 28.86
CA ASN A 103 -9.35 -6.26 29.67
C ASN A 103 -10.54 -6.88 28.90
N LEU A 104 -10.79 -6.43 27.65
CA LEU A 104 -11.83 -7.06 26.83
C LEU A 104 -11.31 -8.34 26.19
N THR A 105 -12.20 -9.32 26.00
CA THR A 105 -11.90 -10.46 25.13
C THR A 105 -11.91 -10.04 23.66
N VAL A 106 -11.32 -10.85 22.79
CA VAL A 106 -11.35 -10.63 21.32
C VAL A 106 -12.79 -10.49 20.85
N ARG A 107 -13.68 -11.41 21.27
CA ARG A 107 -15.11 -11.39 20.97
C ARG A 107 -15.77 -10.10 21.43
N SER A 108 -15.61 -9.74 22.71
CA SER A 108 -16.22 -8.53 23.26
C SER A 108 -15.73 -7.25 22.58
N ALA A 109 -14.43 -7.20 22.20
CA ALA A 109 -13.89 -6.04 21.48
C ALA A 109 -14.55 -5.86 20.10
N LEU A 110 -14.81 -6.95 19.36
CA LEU A 110 -15.49 -6.91 18.06
C LEU A 110 -16.98 -6.61 18.20
N GLU A 111 -17.67 -7.23 19.15
CA GLU A 111 -19.07 -6.93 19.44
C GLU A 111 -19.31 -5.47 19.80
N ILE A 112 -18.45 -4.90 20.69
CA ILE A 112 -18.53 -3.49 21.07
C ILE A 112 -18.24 -2.61 19.85
N THR A 113 -17.22 -2.92 19.08
CA THR A 113 -16.89 -2.14 17.85
C THR A 113 -18.09 -2.09 16.91
N HIS A 114 -18.72 -3.22 16.61
CA HIS A 114 -19.90 -3.27 15.73
C HIS A 114 -21.11 -2.54 16.31
N ARG A 115 -21.31 -2.62 17.63
CA ARG A 115 -22.37 -1.88 18.32
C ARG A 115 -22.21 -0.36 18.30
N LEU A 116 -20.98 0.15 18.23
CA LEU A 116 -20.74 1.58 18.10
C LEU A 116 -21.30 2.17 16.79
N TYR A 117 -21.53 1.32 15.78
CA TYR A 117 -22.22 1.70 14.54
C TYR A 117 -23.77 1.58 14.64
N GLY A 118 -24.34 1.32 15.82
CA GLY A 118 -25.78 1.27 16.04
C GLY A 118 -26.44 -0.11 15.88
N HIS A 119 -25.66 -1.16 15.68
CA HIS A 119 -26.19 -2.52 15.49
C HIS A 119 -26.67 -3.14 16.81
N SER A 120 -27.65 -4.02 16.71
CA SER A 120 -28.20 -4.77 17.87
C SER A 120 -27.19 -5.77 18.46
N ARG A 121 -27.39 -6.15 19.73
CA ARG A 121 -26.53 -7.18 20.38
C ARG A 121 -26.48 -8.50 19.61
N PRO A 122 -27.63 -9.11 19.16
CA PRO A 122 -27.57 -10.35 18.40
C PRO A 122 -26.80 -10.23 17.10
N ALA A 123 -27.01 -9.14 16.32
CA ALA A 123 -26.28 -8.90 15.09
C ALA A 123 -24.78 -8.73 15.34
N SER A 124 -24.40 -8.04 16.43
CA SER A 124 -22.98 -7.82 16.77
C SER A 124 -22.31 -9.12 17.24
N ALA A 125 -23.03 -10.00 17.94
CA ALA A 125 -22.51 -11.30 18.33
C ALA A 125 -22.27 -12.19 17.08
N ALA A 126 -23.21 -12.23 16.13
CA ALA A 126 -23.04 -12.96 14.88
C ALA A 126 -21.85 -12.40 14.07
N ARG A 127 -21.77 -11.08 13.91
CA ARG A 127 -20.66 -10.43 13.19
C ARG A 127 -19.31 -10.69 13.84
N ALA A 128 -19.23 -10.71 15.18
CA ALA A 128 -18.00 -11.02 15.87
C ALA A 128 -17.50 -12.45 15.57
N VAL A 129 -18.41 -13.44 15.50
CA VAL A 129 -18.06 -14.81 15.12
C VAL A 129 -17.47 -14.87 13.70
N GLU A 130 -18.13 -14.21 12.73
CA GLU A 130 -17.65 -14.14 11.35
C GLU A 130 -16.25 -13.53 11.26
N LEU A 131 -16.03 -12.39 11.93
CA LEU A 131 -14.75 -11.67 11.89
C LEU A 131 -13.64 -12.46 12.59
N ILE A 132 -13.93 -13.15 13.70
CA ILE A 132 -12.98 -14.01 14.40
C ILE A 132 -12.53 -15.15 13.50
N ALA A 133 -13.48 -15.78 12.79
CA ALA A 133 -13.17 -16.83 11.82
C ALA A 133 -12.34 -16.27 10.64
N LEU A 134 -12.73 -15.11 10.10
CA LEU A 134 -12.08 -14.46 8.97
C LEU A 134 -10.58 -14.20 9.20
N VAL A 135 -10.21 -13.78 10.43
CA VAL A 135 -8.81 -13.43 10.76
C VAL A 135 -8.09 -14.57 11.51
N GLY A 136 -8.69 -15.75 11.65
CA GLY A 136 -8.06 -16.91 12.28
C GLY A 136 -7.81 -16.75 13.79
N LEU A 137 -8.70 -16.10 14.55
CA LEU A 137 -8.58 -15.91 16.00
C LEU A 137 -9.55 -16.79 16.81
N GLY A 138 -10.06 -17.89 16.24
CA GLY A 138 -11.08 -18.75 16.85
C GLY A 138 -10.73 -19.23 18.27
N GLU A 139 -9.53 -19.81 18.46
CA GLU A 139 -9.05 -20.32 19.75
C GLU A 139 -8.81 -19.21 20.80
N LEU A 140 -8.71 -17.98 20.36
CA LEU A 140 -8.45 -16.81 21.20
C LEU A 140 -9.68 -15.94 21.43
N ALA A 141 -10.84 -16.34 20.91
CA ALA A 141 -12.07 -15.56 20.93
C ALA A 141 -12.44 -15.02 22.33
N ASP A 142 -12.29 -15.85 23.35
CA ASP A 142 -12.66 -15.54 24.73
C ASP A 142 -11.44 -15.20 25.62
N ARG A 143 -10.27 -15.01 24.99
CA ARG A 143 -9.05 -14.56 25.68
C ARG A 143 -8.99 -13.04 25.75
N PRO A 144 -8.49 -12.46 26.86
CA PRO A 144 -8.27 -11.02 26.98
C PRO A 144 -7.26 -10.51 25.93
N THR A 145 -7.51 -9.34 25.35
CA THR A 145 -6.64 -8.82 24.27
C THR A 145 -5.21 -8.51 24.73
N ARG A 146 -4.97 -8.33 26.04
CA ARG A 146 -3.63 -8.11 26.59
C ARG A 146 -2.68 -9.30 26.39
N VAL A 147 -3.19 -10.53 26.30
CA VAL A 147 -2.35 -11.73 26.16
C VAL A 147 -2.00 -12.06 24.71
N LEU A 148 -2.58 -11.34 23.75
CA LEU A 148 -2.32 -11.53 22.34
C LEU A 148 -0.89 -11.13 21.95
N SER A 149 -0.26 -11.91 21.08
CA SER A 149 0.99 -11.52 20.42
C SER A 149 0.78 -10.27 19.53
N ARG A 150 1.88 -9.66 19.06
CA ARG A 150 1.79 -8.50 18.15
C ARG A 150 1.01 -8.85 16.88
N GLY A 151 1.30 -9.98 16.23
CA GLY A 151 0.58 -10.41 15.02
C GLY A 151 -0.90 -10.71 15.28
N GLN A 152 -1.24 -11.30 16.44
CA GLN A 152 -2.64 -11.52 16.82
C GLN A 152 -3.39 -10.21 17.10
N LYS A 153 -2.73 -9.21 17.68
CA LYS A 153 -3.30 -7.86 17.82
C LYS A 153 -3.49 -7.19 16.47
N GLN A 154 -2.59 -7.42 15.52
CA GLN A 154 -2.71 -6.94 14.14
C GLN A 154 -3.93 -7.55 13.45
N LYS A 155 -4.11 -8.88 13.54
CA LYS A 155 -5.31 -9.57 13.05
C LYS A 155 -6.61 -9.04 13.69
N LEU A 156 -6.59 -8.77 15.01
CA LEU A 156 -7.74 -8.15 15.69
C LEU A 156 -8.00 -6.72 15.21
N SER A 157 -6.96 -5.91 14.96
CA SER A 157 -7.10 -4.55 14.44
C SER A 157 -7.74 -4.56 13.05
N LEU A 158 -7.33 -5.47 12.17
CA LEU A 158 -7.95 -5.68 10.86
C LEU A 158 -9.42 -6.09 10.99
N ALA A 159 -9.74 -7.04 11.87
CA ALA A 159 -11.12 -7.44 12.12
C ALA A 159 -12.00 -6.27 12.61
N ARG A 160 -11.45 -5.39 13.44
CA ARG A 160 -12.14 -4.16 13.89
C ARG A 160 -12.38 -3.18 12.74
N ALA A 161 -11.40 -3.02 11.84
CA ALA A 161 -11.56 -2.19 10.65
C ALA A 161 -12.68 -2.74 9.73
N LEU A 162 -12.87 -4.05 9.69
CA LEU A 162 -13.91 -4.73 8.90
C LEU A 162 -15.27 -4.85 9.62
N ALA A 163 -15.39 -4.37 10.87
CA ALA A 163 -16.56 -4.63 11.70
C ALA A 163 -17.89 -4.20 11.05
N ASN A 164 -17.93 -3.00 10.47
CA ASN A 164 -19.13 -2.41 9.86
C ASN A 164 -19.25 -2.67 8.35
N ASP A 165 -18.57 -3.67 7.82
CA ASP A 165 -18.58 -3.99 6.39
C ASP A 165 -18.30 -2.77 5.47
N PRO A 166 -17.15 -2.09 5.64
CA PRO A 166 -16.86 -0.82 5.00
C PRO A 166 -16.65 -0.96 3.50
N ARG A 167 -16.98 0.09 2.75
CA ARG A 167 -16.67 0.21 1.32
C ARG A 167 -15.23 0.65 1.06
N VAL A 168 -14.65 1.40 1.99
CA VAL A 168 -13.30 1.96 1.91
C VAL A 168 -12.48 1.48 3.08
N LEU A 169 -11.31 0.89 2.83
CA LEU A 169 -10.34 0.45 3.83
C LEU A 169 -9.10 1.34 3.77
N LEU A 170 -8.74 1.90 4.92
CA LEU A 170 -7.52 2.65 5.15
C LEU A 170 -6.65 1.82 6.09
N LEU A 171 -5.52 1.32 5.62
CA LEU A 171 -4.67 0.37 6.36
C LEU A 171 -3.26 0.94 6.50
N ASP A 172 -2.88 1.30 7.74
CA ASP A 172 -1.53 1.79 8.05
C ASP A 172 -0.70 0.64 8.62
N GLU A 173 0.31 0.17 7.86
CA GLU A 173 1.22 -0.92 8.22
C GLU A 173 0.52 -2.26 8.60
N PRO A 174 -0.45 -2.77 7.84
CA PRO A 174 -1.27 -3.91 8.27
C PRO A 174 -0.50 -5.23 8.38
N ALA A 175 0.62 -5.40 7.69
CA ALA A 175 1.45 -6.60 7.72
C ALA A 175 2.52 -6.57 8.83
N SER A 176 2.66 -5.44 9.54
CA SER A 176 3.68 -5.27 10.58
C SER A 176 3.55 -6.31 11.70
N GLY A 177 4.62 -7.07 11.93
CA GLY A 177 4.66 -8.09 12.99
C GLY A 177 3.89 -9.39 12.70
N LEU A 178 3.40 -9.58 11.48
CA LEU A 178 2.86 -10.84 11.00
C LEU A 178 3.99 -11.80 10.60
N ASP A 179 3.78 -13.08 10.85
CA ASP A 179 4.63 -14.14 10.29
C ASP A 179 4.36 -14.32 8.78
N PRO A 180 5.23 -15.04 8.03
CA PRO A 180 5.09 -15.19 6.58
C PRO A 180 3.74 -15.80 6.15
N VAL A 181 3.17 -16.73 6.91
CA VAL A 181 1.88 -17.36 6.57
C VAL A 181 0.76 -16.34 6.73
N ALA A 182 0.73 -15.61 7.86
CA ALA A 182 -0.26 -14.58 8.11
C ALA A 182 -0.19 -13.43 7.10
N ARG A 183 1.00 -13.12 6.52
CA ARG A 183 1.13 -12.14 5.43
C ARG A 183 0.45 -12.62 4.15
N ILE A 184 0.60 -13.90 3.80
CA ILE A 184 -0.08 -14.50 2.65
C ILE A 184 -1.60 -14.44 2.84
N GLU A 185 -2.09 -14.84 4.02
CA GLU A 185 -3.52 -14.76 4.37
C GLU A 185 -4.07 -13.33 4.25
N LEU A 186 -3.32 -12.35 4.76
CA LEU A 186 -3.68 -10.93 4.64
C LEU A 186 -3.77 -10.50 3.18
N ARG A 187 -2.76 -10.83 2.36
CA ARG A 187 -2.74 -10.52 0.93
C ARG A 187 -3.96 -11.07 0.21
N GLU A 188 -4.24 -12.36 0.40
CA GLU A 188 -5.40 -13.02 -0.21
C GLU A 188 -6.72 -12.37 0.21
N LEU A 189 -6.83 -12.00 1.49
CA LEU A 189 -8.00 -11.27 2.01
C LEU A 189 -8.15 -9.91 1.33
N LEU A 190 -7.08 -9.11 1.22
CA LEU A 190 -7.15 -7.79 0.59
C LEU A 190 -7.50 -7.86 -0.89
N LEU A 191 -6.91 -8.81 -1.64
CA LEU A 191 -7.25 -9.03 -3.05
C LEU A 191 -8.71 -9.46 -3.24
N ARG A 192 -9.23 -10.33 -2.37
CA ARG A 192 -10.64 -10.71 -2.38
C ARG A 192 -11.55 -9.52 -2.11
N LEU A 193 -11.27 -8.73 -1.06
CA LEU A 193 -12.05 -7.55 -0.70
C LEU A 193 -12.04 -6.49 -1.81
N ALA A 194 -10.90 -6.29 -2.48
CA ALA A 194 -10.83 -5.44 -3.67
C ALA A 194 -11.69 -6.02 -4.82
N GLY A 195 -11.59 -7.34 -5.07
CA GLY A 195 -12.44 -8.02 -6.08
C GLY A 195 -13.94 -7.90 -5.80
N GLU A 196 -14.36 -7.71 -4.56
CA GLU A 196 -15.74 -7.39 -4.15
C GLU A 196 -16.13 -5.92 -4.42
N GLY A 197 -15.22 -5.11 -4.97
CA GLY A 197 -15.45 -3.69 -5.32
C GLY A 197 -15.07 -2.69 -4.22
N ARG A 198 -14.40 -3.10 -3.15
CA ARG A 198 -13.96 -2.16 -2.10
C ARG A 198 -12.75 -1.36 -2.56
N THR A 199 -12.66 -0.12 -2.10
CA THR A 199 -11.49 0.73 -2.26
C THR A 199 -10.52 0.47 -1.11
N ILE A 200 -9.28 0.11 -1.39
CA ILE A 200 -8.27 -0.18 -0.37
C ILE A 200 -7.09 0.75 -0.56
N LEU A 201 -6.76 1.54 0.46
CA LEU A 201 -5.54 2.34 0.54
C LEU A 201 -4.67 1.76 1.65
N ILE A 202 -3.47 1.32 1.29
CA ILE A 202 -2.56 0.62 2.18
C ILE A 202 -1.19 1.31 2.23
N SER A 203 -0.62 1.51 3.42
CA SER A 203 0.77 1.90 3.59
C SER A 203 1.61 0.75 4.13
N SER A 204 2.88 0.68 3.74
CA SER A 204 3.91 -0.13 4.39
C SER A 204 5.28 0.52 4.18
N HIS A 205 6.19 0.29 5.13
CA HIS A 205 7.61 0.60 4.99
C HIS A 205 8.37 -0.53 4.28
N VAL A 206 7.74 -1.70 4.11
CA VAL A 206 8.28 -2.87 3.38
C VAL A 206 7.65 -2.89 2.00
N LEU A 207 8.34 -2.29 1.02
CA LEU A 207 7.79 -2.09 -0.33
C LEU A 207 7.53 -3.41 -1.07
N SER A 208 8.32 -4.46 -0.82
CA SER A 208 8.08 -5.79 -1.39
C SER A 208 6.74 -6.40 -0.97
N GLU A 209 6.22 -6.07 0.22
CA GLU A 209 4.88 -6.51 0.63
C GLU A 209 3.78 -5.80 -0.16
N LEU A 210 3.99 -4.52 -0.49
CA LEU A 210 3.06 -3.75 -1.32
C LEU A 210 3.11 -4.21 -2.78
N ASP A 211 4.30 -4.51 -3.33
CA ASP A 211 4.47 -5.02 -4.69
C ASP A 211 3.66 -6.32 -4.94
N GLU A 212 3.41 -7.11 -3.88
CA GLU A 212 2.65 -8.36 -4.00
C GLU A 212 1.11 -8.16 -4.03
N VAL A 213 0.59 -7.02 -3.55
CA VAL A 213 -0.85 -6.82 -3.35
C VAL A 213 -1.40 -5.60 -4.08
N ALA A 214 -0.61 -4.54 -4.24
CA ALA A 214 -1.06 -3.30 -4.83
C ALA A 214 -1.05 -3.37 -6.37
N THR A 215 -2.12 -2.89 -6.97
CA THR A 215 -2.26 -2.76 -8.42
C THR A 215 -2.17 -1.30 -8.87
N ASP A 216 -2.15 -0.36 -7.92
CA ASP A 216 -1.93 1.07 -8.15
C ASP A 216 -1.10 1.66 -7.01
N ALA A 217 -0.44 2.79 -7.24
CA ALA A 217 0.43 3.41 -6.25
C ALA A 217 0.40 4.93 -6.29
N VAL A 218 0.39 5.53 -5.10
CA VAL A 218 0.53 6.97 -4.85
C VAL A 218 1.86 7.19 -4.15
N TYR A 219 2.76 7.93 -4.80
CA TYR A 219 4.09 8.23 -4.26
C TYR A 219 4.07 9.60 -3.59
N LEU A 220 4.43 9.62 -2.30
CA LEU A 220 4.57 10.84 -1.50
C LEU A 220 6.03 11.11 -1.22
N ASP A 221 6.47 12.33 -1.53
CA ASP A 221 7.77 12.85 -1.13
C ASP A 221 7.60 14.22 -0.46
N HIS A 222 8.14 14.36 0.75
CA HIS A 222 8.08 15.60 1.53
C HIS A 222 6.69 16.28 1.57
N GLY A 223 5.60 15.49 1.65
CA GLY A 223 4.23 15.99 1.71
C GLY A 223 3.62 16.38 0.38
N VAL A 224 4.22 15.99 -0.73
CA VAL A 224 3.72 16.23 -2.10
C VAL A 224 3.54 14.91 -2.84
N THR A 225 2.51 14.80 -3.66
CA THR A 225 2.32 13.67 -4.57
C THR A 225 3.23 13.81 -5.78
N ALA A 226 3.99 12.76 -6.12
CA ALA A 226 4.76 12.73 -7.35
C ALA A 226 3.85 12.82 -8.58
N SER A 227 4.26 13.61 -9.59
CA SER A 227 3.48 13.74 -10.82
C SER A 227 3.47 12.43 -11.62
N GLN A 228 2.46 12.24 -12.48
CA GLN A 228 2.38 11.05 -13.33
C GLN A 228 3.58 10.97 -14.30
N GLU A 229 4.06 12.11 -14.79
CA GLU A 229 5.24 12.20 -15.66
C GLU A 229 6.51 11.76 -14.92
N ALA A 230 6.69 12.22 -13.66
CA ALA A 230 7.82 11.83 -12.83
C ALA A 230 7.80 10.33 -12.52
N VAL A 231 6.64 9.77 -12.20
CA VAL A 231 6.44 8.33 -11.96
C VAL A 231 6.74 7.54 -13.23
N ALA A 232 6.24 7.97 -14.39
CA ALA A 232 6.50 7.31 -15.67
C ALA A 232 8.00 7.34 -16.02
N ALA A 233 8.67 8.48 -15.83
CA ALA A 233 10.10 8.61 -16.05
C ALA A 233 10.92 7.70 -15.09
N ALA A 234 10.54 7.64 -13.81
CA ALA A 234 11.18 6.77 -12.84
C ALA A 234 11.01 5.27 -13.17
N ARG A 235 9.83 4.87 -13.66
CA ARG A 235 9.57 3.51 -14.14
C ARG A 235 10.37 3.14 -15.40
N ALA A 236 10.61 4.12 -16.28
CA ALA A 236 11.37 3.94 -17.49
C ALA A 236 12.89 3.99 -17.27
N SER A 237 13.37 4.37 -16.09
CA SER A 237 14.78 4.39 -15.78
C SER A 237 15.40 2.98 -15.78
N SER A 238 16.73 2.90 -15.99
CA SER A 238 17.45 1.63 -16.01
C SER A 238 17.18 0.78 -14.77
N ARG A 239 17.00 -0.52 -14.97
CA ARG A 239 16.61 -1.47 -13.92
C ARG A 239 17.85 -2.25 -13.47
N LEU A 240 18.06 -2.29 -12.15
CA LEU A 240 19.08 -3.19 -11.57
C LEU A 240 18.54 -4.62 -11.54
N TRP A 241 19.29 -5.53 -12.11
CA TRP A 241 19.03 -6.97 -12.06
C TRP A 241 20.07 -7.65 -11.21
N ARG A 242 19.65 -8.54 -10.33
CA ARG A 242 20.54 -9.36 -9.53
C ARG A 242 20.82 -10.66 -10.24
N VAL A 243 22.11 -10.98 -10.34
CA VAL A 243 22.61 -12.21 -10.97
C VAL A 243 23.42 -12.98 -9.97
N LYS A 244 23.15 -14.28 -9.83
CA LYS A 244 23.98 -15.21 -9.06
C LYS A 244 24.32 -16.41 -9.92
N SER A 245 25.50 -16.95 -9.73
CA SER A 245 25.94 -18.19 -10.38
C SER A 245 26.47 -19.19 -9.33
N LEU A 246 26.53 -20.44 -9.68
CA LEU A 246 27.15 -21.47 -8.85
C LEU A 246 28.66 -21.23 -8.71
N ASP A 247 29.28 -20.55 -9.67
CA ASP A 247 30.69 -20.21 -9.72
C ASP A 247 30.87 -18.70 -9.42
N GLY A 248 30.49 -18.24 -8.22
CA GLY A 248 30.34 -16.84 -7.86
C GLY A 248 31.48 -15.90 -8.28
N PHE A 249 32.75 -16.31 -8.13
CA PHE A 249 33.90 -15.48 -8.48
C PHE A 249 34.11 -15.32 -10.02
N ALA A 250 33.58 -16.20 -10.83
CA ALA A 250 33.70 -16.14 -12.29
C ALA A 250 32.62 -15.27 -12.96
N LEU A 251 31.60 -14.83 -12.22
CA LEU A 251 30.44 -14.14 -12.79
C LEU A 251 30.79 -12.74 -13.32
N GLY A 252 31.62 -11.96 -12.61
CA GLY A 252 32.07 -10.64 -13.07
C GLY A 252 32.78 -10.74 -14.44
N PRO A 253 33.88 -11.51 -14.54
CA PRO A 253 34.54 -11.75 -15.82
C PRO A 253 33.62 -12.33 -16.92
N ALA A 254 32.65 -13.17 -16.57
CA ALA A 254 31.69 -13.70 -17.52
C ALA A 254 30.76 -12.62 -18.08
N LEU A 255 30.29 -11.69 -17.22
CA LEU A 255 29.49 -10.55 -17.64
C LEU A 255 30.28 -9.61 -18.58
N GLU A 256 31.51 -9.31 -18.26
CA GLU A 256 32.40 -8.52 -19.13
C GLU A 256 32.66 -9.24 -20.45
N GLY A 257 32.90 -10.58 -20.40
CA GLY A 257 33.18 -11.42 -21.59
C GLY A 257 32.04 -11.48 -22.60
N ILE A 258 30.78 -11.28 -22.16
CA ILE A 258 29.62 -11.17 -23.05
C ILE A 258 29.35 -9.75 -23.52
N GLY A 259 30.21 -8.78 -23.16
CA GLY A 259 30.14 -7.39 -23.61
C GLY A 259 29.30 -6.45 -22.70
N VAL A 260 28.99 -6.85 -21.47
CA VAL A 260 28.40 -5.93 -20.50
C VAL A 260 29.47 -4.92 -20.02
N ASP A 261 29.19 -3.63 -20.17
CA ASP A 261 30.08 -2.58 -19.71
C ASP A 261 30.33 -2.70 -18.18
N PRO A 262 31.59 -2.72 -17.71
CA PRO A 262 31.92 -2.77 -16.29
C PRO A 262 31.24 -1.69 -15.43
N VAL A 263 30.97 -0.50 -16.00
CA VAL A 263 30.23 0.56 -15.31
C VAL A 263 28.80 0.16 -14.95
N ARG A 264 28.20 -0.78 -15.69
CA ARG A 264 26.87 -1.34 -15.43
C ARG A 264 26.87 -2.43 -14.37
N ILE A 265 28.05 -2.92 -13.94
CA ILE A 265 28.20 -4.06 -13.04
C ILE A 265 28.61 -3.56 -11.66
N ALA A 266 27.87 -3.95 -10.64
CA ALA A 266 28.24 -3.76 -9.24
C ALA A 266 28.15 -5.10 -8.51
N SER A 267 28.84 -5.23 -7.38
CA SER A 267 28.79 -6.44 -6.55
C SER A 267 28.59 -6.07 -5.09
N ASP A 268 27.84 -6.90 -4.39
CA ASP A 268 27.62 -6.82 -2.94
C ASP A 268 27.70 -8.21 -2.28
N SER A 269 27.41 -8.31 -1.00
CA SER A 269 27.41 -9.59 -0.25
C SER A 269 26.35 -10.60 -0.77
N GLN A 270 25.41 -10.16 -1.61
CA GLN A 270 24.32 -10.99 -2.12
C GLN A 270 24.54 -11.42 -3.59
N GLY A 271 25.60 -10.95 -4.25
CA GLY A 271 25.95 -11.28 -5.64
C GLY A 271 26.26 -10.07 -6.49
N PHE A 272 26.06 -10.22 -7.79
CA PHE A 272 26.25 -9.13 -8.75
C PHE A 272 24.93 -8.46 -9.09
N THR A 273 24.98 -7.16 -9.28
CA THR A 273 23.88 -6.37 -9.83
C THR A 273 24.32 -5.75 -11.14
N VAL A 274 23.45 -5.80 -12.15
CA VAL A 274 23.71 -5.28 -13.50
C VAL A 274 22.57 -4.30 -13.85
N SER A 275 22.96 -3.10 -14.28
CA SER A 275 22.01 -2.12 -14.80
C SER A 275 21.57 -2.52 -16.20
N MET A 276 20.26 -2.78 -16.38
CA MET A 276 19.64 -3.13 -17.68
C MET A 276 18.75 -1.99 -18.15
N THR A 277 18.66 -1.78 -19.46
CA THR A 277 17.79 -0.75 -20.03
C THR A 277 16.31 -1.16 -19.95
N ASP A 278 16.03 -2.42 -20.21
CA ASP A 278 14.68 -3.00 -20.21
C ASP A 278 14.73 -4.52 -20.01
N GLU A 279 13.59 -5.18 -20.12
CA GLU A 279 13.47 -6.63 -20.00
C GLU A 279 14.07 -7.38 -21.19
N ALA A 280 14.12 -6.77 -22.39
CA ALA A 280 14.74 -7.36 -23.56
C ALA A 280 16.27 -7.39 -23.41
N ASP A 281 16.88 -6.30 -22.89
CA ASP A 281 18.32 -6.25 -22.54
C ASP A 281 18.64 -7.32 -21.48
N ALA A 282 17.80 -7.45 -20.44
CA ALA A 282 17.96 -8.46 -19.41
C ALA A 282 17.89 -9.90 -19.97
N ALA A 283 16.92 -10.17 -20.84
CA ALA A 283 16.79 -11.48 -21.48
C ALA A 283 18.00 -11.80 -22.40
N ALA A 284 18.51 -10.81 -23.13
CA ALA A 284 19.70 -10.99 -23.98
C ALA A 284 20.96 -11.30 -23.14
N VAL A 285 21.15 -10.57 -22.02
CA VAL A 285 22.27 -10.82 -21.09
C VAL A 285 22.17 -12.23 -20.48
N LEU A 286 21.00 -12.65 -20.04
CA LEU A 286 20.80 -14.00 -19.49
C LEU A 286 21.11 -15.08 -20.54
N ALA A 287 20.60 -14.92 -21.77
CA ALA A 287 20.86 -15.87 -22.86
C ALA A 287 22.36 -15.96 -23.17
N ALA A 288 23.07 -14.84 -23.23
CA ALA A 288 24.50 -14.81 -23.49
C ALA A 288 25.31 -15.45 -22.34
N LEU A 289 24.98 -15.23 -21.10
CA LEU A 289 25.61 -15.89 -19.92
C LEU A 289 25.47 -17.42 -20.00
N VAL A 290 24.26 -17.90 -20.27
CA VAL A 290 23.98 -19.34 -20.38
C VAL A 290 24.71 -19.95 -21.59
N ALA A 291 24.70 -19.28 -22.76
CA ALA A 291 25.44 -19.72 -23.96
C ALA A 291 26.96 -19.74 -23.72
N GLY A 292 27.48 -18.82 -22.91
CA GLY A 292 28.89 -18.78 -22.48
C GLY A 292 29.26 -19.84 -21.42
N GLY A 293 28.32 -20.72 -21.02
CA GLY A 293 28.54 -21.80 -20.08
C GLY A 293 28.44 -21.37 -18.60
N THR A 294 28.01 -20.15 -18.30
CA THR A 294 27.81 -19.70 -16.92
C THR A 294 26.61 -20.40 -16.29
N ARG A 295 26.82 -21.05 -15.14
CA ARG A 295 25.75 -21.74 -14.38
C ARG A 295 24.96 -20.74 -13.55
N VAL A 296 24.05 -19.98 -14.20
CA VAL A 296 23.21 -19.00 -13.52
C VAL A 296 22.23 -19.71 -12.57
N SER A 297 22.27 -19.35 -11.30
CA SER A 297 21.39 -19.90 -10.23
C SER A 297 20.26 -18.94 -9.85
N TRP A 298 20.42 -17.63 -10.15
CA TRP A 298 19.42 -16.60 -9.91
C TRP A 298 19.57 -15.47 -10.90
N PHE A 299 18.44 -15.02 -11.46
CA PHE A 299 18.37 -13.87 -12.34
C PHE A 299 17.00 -13.22 -12.20
N ALA A 300 16.96 -12.06 -11.53
CA ALA A 300 15.72 -11.34 -11.29
C ALA A 300 15.99 -9.84 -11.04
N PRO A 301 15.00 -8.98 -11.15
CA PRO A 301 15.11 -7.59 -10.71
C PRO A 301 15.63 -7.53 -9.25
N ALA A 302 16.56 -6.61 -8.97
CA ALA A 302 17.19 -6.47 -7.66
C ALA A 302 16.22 -5.92 -6.61
N SER A 303 15.22 -5.15 -7.03
CA SER A 303 14.16 -4.59 -6.20
C SER A 303 12.79 -4.68 -6.92
N GLY A 304 11.71 -4.61 -6.16
CA GLY A 304 10.35 -4.57 -6.68
C GLY A 304 10.05 -3.28 -7.47
N GLU A 305 8.91 -3.23 -8.14
CA GLU A 305 8.52 -2.09 -8.98
C GLU A 305 8.34 -0.80 -8.17
N LEU A 306 7.68 -0.90 -7.01
CA LEU A 306 7.43 0.26 -6.13
C LEU A 306 8.73 0.84 -5.58
N GLU A 307 9.67 -0.03 -5.15
CA GLU A 307 10.96 0.40 -4.63
C GLU A 307 11.81 1.08 -5.68
N ARG A 308 11.87 0.52 -6.89
CA ARG A 308 12.60 1.10 -8.03
C ARG A 308 12.03 2.47 -8.40
N THR A 309 10.71 2.57 -8.49
CA THR A 309 10.05 3.83 -8.83
C THR A 309 10.35 4.89 -7.76
N LEU A 310 10.29 4.52 -6.46
CA LEU A 310 10.63 5.44 -5.38
C LEU A 310 12.10 5.89 -5.44
N GLN A 311 13.04 4.98 -5.70
CA GLN A 311 14.46 5.29 -5.86
C GLN A 311 14.70 6.21 -7.07
N GLY A 312 14.02 5.96 -8.21
CA GLY A 312 14.08 6.80 -9.41
C GLY A 312 13.56 8.22 -9.15
N LEU A 313 12.47 8.36 -8.38
CA LEU A 313 11.94 9.67 -7.98
C LEU A 313 12.93 10.43 -7.07
N ALA A 314 13.59 9.75 -6.14
CA ALA A 314 14.59 10.35 -5.25
C ALA A 314 15.87 10.74 -6.00
N GLY A 315 16.30 9.96 -7.00
CA GLY A 315 17.50 10.20 -7.80
C GLY A 315 17.35 11.31 -8.84
N SER A 316 16.13 11.56 -9.29
CA SER A 316 15.81 12.61 -10.25
C SER A 316 15.76 14.02 -9.64
N GLY A 317 16.27 14.23 -8.44
CA GLY A 317 16.37 15.42 -7.55
C GLY A 317 16.21 16.84 -8.09
N GLY A 318 15.37 17.04 -9.09
CA GLY A 318 15.09 18.30 -9.78
C GLY A 318 13.61 18.60 -10.02
N GLY A 319 12.68 17.79 -9.50
CA GLY A 319 11.27 17.83 -9.93
C GLY A 319 10.23 18.34 -8.93
N ILE A 320 10.58 18.61 -7.68
CA ILE A 320 9.62 19.14 -6.71
C ILE A 320 10.24 20.37 -6.04
N ARG A 321 10.11 21.54 -6.68
CA ARG A 321 10.31 22.85 -6.07
C ARG A 321 8.96 23.37 -5.59
#